data_3ffbc5b2b23e8f3d2ea86aa3eb3e06e4
#
_entry.id   3ffbc5b2b23e8f3d2ea86aa3eb3e06e4
#
_cell.length_a   1.000
_cell.length_b   1.000
_cell.length_c   1.000
_cell.angle_alpha   90.00
_cell.angle_beta   90.00
_cell.angle_gamma   90.00
#
_symmetry.space_group_name_H-M   'P 1'
#
loop_
_entity.id
_entity.type
_entity.pdbx_description
1 polymer ?
#
loop_
_entity_poly.entity_id
_entity_poly.type
_entity_poly.pdbx_seq_one_letter_code
_entity_poly.pdbx_strand_id
1 'polypeptide(L)'
;TRCLYIIGAKGGERRKVASHTTDIQGYSWKADGTRLALLATEPVAKDKKARQDQGFSQEIYEEDAPFVRVYLQHMDGGGGPELLKLEGSASELHFNPKENKLAVALAPSPGIDDHIMFRKVHIVDLATGKATNLNNPGKLGQLAWSPDGKKLAMITGADKHDPKEGRLWIAGTQDQTFLKLYTPNKRHVESLAWTSPNVLWHPGSEGTRSFLEWFQVSQDPKTGKLGIAETWGQPNNGTEVFGHISAATVNENLAIVCHTPTHASEVYLVEGRVDGRGFRRLTNSNPWLKDMKFAKQEVVKYKAKDGLELEGVLIRPLNEEKGKRYPLVLHVHGGPESHYSNGWITRYADLGQVAAARGMASFYPNYRGSTGYGVEFSMKGQKDAAGKEFDDLIDGVDHLVKMGLVDEKKVGITGGSYGGYATAWGSTYYSHRFAAGVMFVGLSNLVSCAGTTDIAQEMFLVHHRKWLWEDWDYHIKASPVKHVEKHKTPLLILHGKNDPRVHPSQSLELYRHLKVRNQAPVRLVLYPGEGHGNRRAASRLDYNIRLLQWMEHYLKGPGGKMPAMDIDYGIPAPAAKKTASLGWDDRRGELSRVSDRAEPWLGRGCPCCIGW
;
A
#
# COMPACT_ATOMS: atom_id res chain seq x y z
N THR A 1 0.60 -17.84 10.83
CA THR A 1 1.16 -19.21 10.87
C THR A 1 1.46 -19.60 12.31
N ARG A 2 0.85 -20.66 12.76
CA ARG A 2 1.02 -21.13 14.14
C ARG A 2 2.32 -21.93 14.35
N CYS A 3 3.01 -22.30 13.27
CA CYS A 3 4.27 -23.05 13.33
C CYS A 3 5.27 -22.48 12.35
N LEU A 4 6.54 -22.46 12.77
CA LEU A 4 7.70 -22.25 11.92
C LEU A 4 8.44 -23.57 11.67
N TYR A 5 8.88 -23.75 10.44
CA TYR A 5 9.67 -24.89 10.01
C TYR A 5 10.94 -24.41 9.35
N ILE A 6 12.02 -25.14 9.51
CA ILE A 6 13.24 -24.99 8.70
C ILE A 6 13.40 -26.19 7.78
N ILE A 7 14.01 -25.93 6.63
CA ILE A 7 14.40 -26.93 5.64
C ILE A 7 15.81 -26.60 5.16
N GLY A 8 16.61 -27.61 4.88
CA GLY A 8 17.95 -27.39 4.32
C GLY A 8 17.87 -26.68 2.95
N ALA A 9 18.86 -25.82 2.64
CA ALA A 9 18.92 -25.08 1.37
C ALA A 9 18.90 -25.99 0.12
N LYS A 10 19.35 -27.24 0.27
CA LYS A 10 19.33 -28.28 -0.79
C LYS A 10 18.08 -29.18 -0.73
N GLY A 11 17.07 -28.80 0.06
CA GLY A 11 15.87 -29.63 0.30
C GLY A 11 16.05 -30.59 1.49
N GLY A 12 15.17 -31.59 1.57
CA GLY A 12 15.11 -32.57 2.67
C GLY A 12 13.83 -32.39 3.50
N GLU A 13 13.76 -33.08 4.64
CA GLU A 13 12.62 -32.99 5.54
C GLU A 13 12.59 -31.68 6.30
N ARG A 14 11.39 -31.11 6.44
CA ARG A 14 11.15 -29.92 7.24
C ARG A 14 11.13 -30.24 8.73
N ARG A 15 11.86 -29.50 9.55
CA ARG A 15 11.87 -29.62 11.01
C ARG A 15 11.10 -28.43 11.62
N LYS A 16 10.11 -28.73 12.47
CA LYS A 16 9.41 -27.69 13.21
C LYS A 16 10.35 -27.08 14.26
N VAL A 17 10.45 -25.74 14.29
CA VAL A 17 11.35 -25.01 15.19
C VAL A 17 10.62 -24.15 16.21
N ALA A 18 9.39 -23.71 15.89
CA ALA A 18 8.56 -23.00 16.83
C ALA A 18 7.08 -23.26 16.55
N SER A 19 6.26 -23.18 17.60
CA SER A 19 4.80 -23.16 17.49
C SER A 19 4.22 -22.18 18.50
N HIS A 20 3.14 -21.51 18.10
CA HIS A 20 2.40 -20.60 18.96
C HIS A 20 0.89 -20.89 18.86
N THR A 21 0.13 -20.56 19.90
CA THR A 21 -1.33 -20.78 19.94
C THR A 21 -2.08 -19.86 18.97
N THR A 22 -1.50 -18.71 18.65
CA THR A 22 -1.99 -17.78 17.65
C THR A 22 -1.05 -17.74 16.45
N ASP A 23 -1.34 -16.85 15.49
CA ASP A 23 -0.54 -16.72 14.28
C ASP A 23 0.81 -16.06 14.54
N ILE A 24 1.88 -16.64 14.00
CA ILE A 24 3.20 -16.03 13.93
C ILE A 24 3.20 -15.06 12.75
N GLN A 25 3.38 -13.76 13.04
CA GLN A 25 3.33 -12.68 12.05
C GLN A 25 4.70 -12.32 11.49
N GLY A 26 5.76 -12.53 12.26
CA GLY A 26 7.13 -12.25 11.85
C GLY A 26 8.15 -12.99 12.70
N TYR A 27 9.39 -13.00 12.25
CA TYR A 27 10.49 -13.62 12.99
C TYR A 27 11.84 -13.01 12.62
N SER A 28 12.81 -13.14 13.53
CA SER A 28 14.23 -12.83 13.30
C SER A 28 15.12 -13.86 13.94
N TRP A 29 16.18 -14.24 13.24
CA TRP A 29 17.21 -15.16 13.74
C TRP A 29 18.33 -14.40 14.44
N LYS A 30 18.78 -14.93 15.58
CA LYS A 30 20.08 -14.56 16.11
C LYS A 30 21.17 -15.14 15.20
N ALA A 31 22.24 -14.38 14.95
CA ALA A 31 23.24 -14.72 13.95
C ALA A 31 23.96 -16.08 14.22
N ASP A 32 24.07 -16.49 15.48
CA ASP A 32 24.64 -17.78 15.87
C ASP A 32 23.67 -18.97 15.73
N GLY A 33 22.43 -18.71 15.32
CA GLY A 33 21.40 -19.72 15.16
C GLY A 33 20.83 -20.31 16.47
N THR A 34 21.24 -19.81 17.64
CA THR A 34 20.82 -20.35 18.94
C THR A 34 19.45 -19.91 19.40
N ARG A 35 18.96 -18.79 18.87
CA ARG A 35 17.66 -18.19 19.24
C ARG A 35 16.90 -17.67 18.04
N LEU A 36 15.56 -17.65 18.20
CA LEU A 36 14.62 -17.06 17.27
C LEU A 36 13.72 -16.10 18.04
N ALA A 37 13.54 -14.88 17.56
CA ALA A 37 12.52 -13.98 18.05
C ALA A 37 11.30 -14.02 17.14
N LEU A 38 10.10 -14.05 17.72
CA LEU A 38 8.82 -14.20 17.04
C LEU A 38 7.91 -13.04 17.36
N LEU A 39 7.15 -12.59 16.37
CA LEU A 39 5.95 -11.75 16.57
C LEU A 39 4.72 -12.63 16.52
N ALA A 40 3.93 -12.65 17.58
CA ALA A 40 2.66 -13.34 17.61
C ALA A 40 1.62 -12.54 18.42
N THR A 41 0.36 -12.62 17.99
CA THR A 41 -0.76 -12.02 18.74
C THR A 41 -0.93 -12.74 20.08
N GLU A 42 -1.26 -12.01 21.13
CA GLU A 42 -1.63 -12.60 22.42
C GLU A 42 -2.79 -13.59 22.27
N PRO A 43 -2.73 -14.73 22.98
CA PRO A 43 -3.88 -15.62 23.05
C PRO A 43 -5.06 -14.95 23.72
N VAL A 44 -6.27 -15.23 23.26
CA VAL A 44 -7.50 -14.84 23.96
C VAL A 44 -7.48 -15.45 25.37
N ALA A 45 -7.77 -14.66 26.38
CA ALA A 45 -7.85 -15.11 27.77
C ALA A 45 -8.85 -16.28 27.90
N LYS A 46 -8.52 -17.28 28.72
CA LYS A 46 -9.31 -18.52 28.85
C LYS A 46 -10.77 -18.27 29.24
N ASP A 47 -11.00 -17.33 30.16
CA ASP A 47 -12.34 -16.94 30.60
C ASP A 47 -13.14 -16.21 29.50
N LYS A 48 -12.49 -15.34 28.74
CA LYS A 48 -13.09 -14.69 27.56
C LYS A 48 -13.46 -15.73 26.50
N LYS A 49 -12.55 -16.67 26.23
CA LYS A 49 -12.82 -17.77 25.30
C LYS A 49 -14.00 -18.63 25.75
N ALA A 50 -14.07 -18.97 27.03
CA ALA A 50 -15.18 -19.75 27.58
C ALA A 50 -16.52 -18.99 27.44
N ARG A 51 -16.55 -17.68 27.65
CA ARG A 51 -17.74 -16.85 27.40
C ARG A 51 -18.12 -16.82 25.92
N GLN A 52 -17.14 -16.67 25.01
CA GLN A 52 -17.39 -16.72 23.57
C GLN A 52 -17.99 -18.06 23.12
N ASP A 53 -17.51 -19.17 23.69
CA ASP A 53 -18.03 -20.51 23.39
C ASP A 53 -19.49 -20.71 23.92
N GLN A 54 -19.92 -19.90 24.89
CA GLN A 54 -21.31 -19.80 25.37
C GLN A 54 -22.17 -18.83 24.56
N GLY A 55 -21.62 -18.17 23.56
CA GLY A 55 -22.33 -17.21 22.69
C GLY A 55 -22.15 -15.73 23.06
N PHE A 56 -21.42 -15.42 24.15
CA PHE A 56 -21.09 -14.03 24.52
C PHE A 56 -19.88 -13.56 23.69
N SER A 57 -20.13 -13.07 22.48
CA SER A 57 -19.12 -12.69 21.50
C SER A 57 -19.05 -11.18 21.23
N GLN A 58 -19.61 -10.38 22.12
CA GLN A 58 -19.50 -8.91 22.03
C GLN A 58 -18.05 -8.46 22.10
N GLU A 59 -17.73 -7.46 21.30
CA GLU A 59 -16.43 -6.78 21.25
C GLU A 59 -16.55 -5.44 21.99
N ILE A 60 -15.57 -5.15 22.85
CA ILE A 60 -15.41 -3.80 23.41
C ILE A 60 -14.45 -3.08 22.46
N TYR A 61 -15.05 -2.24 21.61
CA TYR A 61 -14.36 -1.62 20.48
C TYR A 61 -13.09 -0.87 20.93
N GLU A 62 -11.98 -1.13 20.25
CA GLU A 62 -10.63 -0.62 20.50
C GLU A 62 -9.98 -1.07 21.83
N GLU A 63 -10.74 -1.41 22.87
CA GLU A 63 -10.19 -1.85 24.16
C GLU A 63 -9.87 -3.35 24.19
N ASP A 64 -10.57 -4.15 23.39
CA ASP A 64 -10.48 -5.62 23.37
C ASP A 64 -9.46 -6.16 22.37
N ALA A 65 -8.81 -5.27 21.62
CA ALA A 65 -7.87 -5.67 20.57
C ALA A 65 -6.63 -6.35 21.17
N PRO A 66 -6.27 -7.58 20.73
CA PRO A 66 -5.14 -8.30 21.29
C PRO A 66 -3.82 -7.68 20.81
N PHE A 67 -2.88 -7.51 21.74
CA PHE A 67 -1.55 -7.03 21.43
C PHE A 67 -0.74 -8.06 20.61
N VAL A 68 0.11 -7.58 19.73
CA VAL A 68 1.18 -8.37 19.15
C VAL A 68 2.39 -8.28 20.08
N ARG A 69 2.91 -9.44 20.48
CA ARG A 69 4.02 -9.54 21.44
C ARG A 69 5.24 -10.17 20.81
N VAL A 70 6.38 -9.95 21.46
CA VAL A 70 7.64 -10.61 21.13
C VAL A 70 7.81 -11.84 21.98
N TYR A 71 8.14 -12.96 21.35
CA TYR A 71 8.48 -14.22 22.02
C TYR A 71 9.86 -14.68 21.61
N LEU A 72 10.62 -15.22 22.54
CA LEU A 72 11.94 -15.79 22.30
C LEU A 72 11.85 -17.31 22.30
N GLN A 73 12.37 -17.98 21.28
CA GLN A 73 12.45 -19.42 21.17
C GLN A 73 13.92 -19.85 21.14
N HIS A 74 14.30 -20.73 22.06
CA HIS A 74 15.59 -21.42 22.04
C HIS A 74 15.60 -22.54 21.01
N MET A 75 16.73 -22.75 20.33
CA MET A 75 16.85 -23.70 19.22
C MET A 75 17.43 -25.05 19.64
N ASP A 76 17.84 -25.19 20.89
CA ASP A 76 18.35 -26.44 21.52
C ASP A 76 17.26 -27.48 21.81
N GLY A 77 15.99 -27.16 21.51
CA GLY A 77 14.87 -28.08 21.69
C GLY A 77 14.21 -28.02 23.07
N GLY A 78 14.65 -27.12 23.95
CA GLY A 78 14.05 -26.91 25.28
C GLY A 78 12.90 -25.90 25.27
N GLY A 79 11.71 -26.31 25.67
CA GLY A 79 10.58 -25.41 25.92
C GLY A 79 9.89 -24.83 24.68
N GLY A 80 8.82 -24.07 24.92
CA GLY A 80 8.12 -23.27 23.90
C GLY A 80 8.61 -21.82 23.86
N PRO A 81 8.03 -20.99 22.99
CA PRO A 81 8.36 -19.56 22.93
C PRO A 81 8.03 -18.85 24.25
N GLU A 82 9.00 -18.14 24.80
CA GLU A 82 8.89 -17.38 26.04
C GLU A 82 8.55 -15.91 25.75
N LEU A 83 7.58 -15.33 26.47
CA LEU A 83 7.18 -13.95 26.31
C LEU A 83 8.29 -13.00 26.78
N LEU A 84 8.76 -12.13 25.88
CA LEU A 84 9.58 -10.97 26.24
C LEU A 84 8.66 -9.84 26.66
N LYS A 85 8.69 -9.46 27.94
CA LYS A 85 7.82 -8.44 28.51
C LYS A 85 8.24 -7.04 28.01
N LEU A 86 7.48 -6.51 27.05
CA LEU A 86 7.62 -5.16 26.53
C LEU A 86 6.25 -4.46 26.57
N GLU A 87 6.26 -3.18 26.85
CA GLU A 87 5.05 -2.35 26.78
C GLU A 87 4.72 -2.00 25.33
N GLY A 88 3.44 -1.99 24.95
CA GLY A 88 2.98 -1.69 23.61
C GLY A 88 2.84 -2.91 22.70
N SER A 89 2.40 -2.68 21.47
CA SER A 89 2.17 -3.68 20.42
C SER A 89 3.33 -3.70 19.43
N ALA A 90 3.98 -4.85 19.27
CA ALA A 90 5.13 -5.01 18.39
C ALA A 90 4.73 -5.23 16.94
N SER A 91 5.51 -4.72 15.98
CA SER A 91 5.22 -4.85 14.56
C SER A 91 6.40 -5.31 13.71
N GLU A 92 7.62 -5.05 14.16
CA GLU A 92 8.85 -5.39 13.47
C GLU A 92 9.92 -5.71 14.50
N LEU A 93 10.83 -6.66 14.20
CA LEU A 93 11.92 -7.03 15.07
C LEU A 93 13.14 -7.55 14.30
N HIS A 94 14.33 -7.20 14.77
CA HIS A 94 15.61 -7.61 14.18
C HIS A 94 16.65 -7.87 15.27
N PHE A 95 17.20 -9.09 15.32
CA PHE A 95 18.35 -9.36 16.14
C PHE A 95 19.56 -8.53 15.70
N ASN A 96 20.29 -7.99 16.67
CA ASN A 96 21.62 -7.44 16.41
C ASN A 96 22.55 -8.57 15.95
N PRO A 97 23.31 -8.42 14.84
CA PRO A 97 24.13 -9.50 14.30
C PRO A 97 25.33 -9.88 15.17
N LYS A 98 25.72 -9.08 16.16
CA LYS A 98 26.90 -9.31 17.02
C LYS A 98 26.58 -9.37 18.50
N GLU A 99 25.62 -8.58 18.97
CA GLU A 99 25.31 -8.41 20.39
C GLU A 99 24.01 -9.15 20.76
N ASN A 100 23.84 -9.46 22.05
CA ASN A 100 22.59 -10.04 22.56
C ASN A 100 21.49 -8.98 22.73
N LYS A 101 21.21 -8.25 21.64
CA LYS A 101 20.23 -7.17 21.57
C LYS A 101 19.22 -7.41 20.47
N LEU A 102 18.04 -6.81 20.62
CA LEU A 102 16.95 -6.87 19.66
C LEU A 102 16.44 -5.46 19.38
N ALA A 103 16.35 -5.05 18.11
CA ALA A 103 15.58 -3.88 17.73
C ALA A 103 14.12 -4.29 17.56
N VAL A 104 13.21 -3.55 18.19
CA VAL A 104 11.75 -3.79 18.13
C VAL A 104 11.03 -2.48 17.86
N ALA A 105 10.12 -2.47 16.89
CA ALA A 105 9.19 -1.38 16.69
C ALA A 105 7.92 -1.63 17.51
N LEU A 106 7.62 -0.71 18.45
CA LEU A 106 6.48 -0.78 19.36
C LEU A 106 5.53 0.39 19.12
N ALA A 107 4.25 0.09 18.94
CA ALA A 107 3.14 1.04 18.97
C ALA A 107 2.54 1.10 20.39
N PRO A 108 1.92 2.22 20.81
CA PRO A 108 1.30 2.33 22.14
C PRO A 108 0.17 1.31 22.35
N SER A 109 -0.63 1.06 21.32
CA SER A 109 -1.76 0.12 21.33
C SER A 109 -1.74 -0.81 20.09
N PRO A 110 -2.62 -1.83 20.01
CA PRO A 110 -2.80 -2.64 18.81
C PRO A 110 -3.52 -1.90 17.68
N GLY A 111 -4.07 -0.71 17.95
CA GLY A 111 -4.81 0.09 16.98
C GLY A 111 -3.97 0.42 15.73
N ILE A 112 -4.61 0.39 14.57
CA ILE A 112 -3.91 0.65 13.30
C ILE A 112 -3.37 2.08 13.22
N ASP A 113 -4.08 3.05 13.79
CA ASP A 113 -3.67 4.45 13.83
C ASP A 113 -2.38 4.63 14.64
N ASP A 114 -2.30 4.00 15.83
CA ASP A 114 -1.08 3.95 16.64
C ASP A 114 0.08 3.26 15.90
N HIS A 115 -0.25 2.19 15.17
CA HIS A 115 0.73 1.49 14.36
C HIS A 115 1.29 2.36 13.22
N ILE A 116 0.47 3.18 12.58
CA ILE A 116 0.91 4.05 11.49
C ILE A 116 1.69 5.24 12.05
N MET A 117 1.15 5.93 13.07
CA MET A 117 1.63 7.24 13.48
C MET A 117 2.66 7.22 14.61
N PHE A 118 2.58 6.24 15.54
CA PHE A 118 3.25 6.35 16.84
C PHE A 118 4.23 5.22 17.16
N ARG A 119 4.55 4.36 16.19
CA ARG A 119 5.59 3.35 16.39
C ARG A 119 6.93 3.98 16.73
N LYS A 120 7.58 3.45 17.78
CA LYS A 120 8.92 3.84 18.20
C LYS A 120 9.86 2.64 18.17
N VAL A 121 11.10 2.90 17.75
CA VAL A 121 12.16 1.88 17.75
C VAL A 121 12.77 1.78 19.14
N HIS A 122 12.79 0.57 19.69
CA HIS A 122 13.42 0.24 20.95
C HIS A 122 14.57 -0.75 20.73
N ILE A 123 15.73 -0.48 21.31
CA ILE A 123 16.81 -1.47 21.40
C ILE A 123 16.70 -2.13 22.77
N VAL A 124 16.43 -3.43 22.75
CA VAL A 124 16.25 -4.25 23.95
C VAL A 124 17.51 -5.07 24.18
N ASP A 125 18.14 -4.89 25.34
CA ASP A 125 19.21 -5.76 25.82
C ASP A 125 18.59 -7.01 26.43
N LEU A 126 18.83 -8.17 25.84
CA LEU A 126 18.21 -9.44 26.23
C LEU A 126 18.84 -10.07 27.49
N ALA A 127 19.97 -9.56 27.97
CA ALA A 127 20.58 -10.00 29.22
C ALA A 127 19.96 -9.29 30.42
N THR A 128 19.64 -8.00 30.27
CA THR A 128 19.12 -7.17 31.36
C THR A 128 17.63 -6.89 31.25
N GLY A 129 17.02 -7.12 30.09
CA GLY A 129 15.62 -6.76 29.77
C GLY A 129 15.43 -5.25 29.55
N LYS A 130 16.48 -4.43 29.62
CA LYS A 130 16.39 -2.98 29.44
C LYS A 130 16.07 -2.62 27.99
N ALA A 131 15.01 -1.85 27.78
CA ALA A 131 14.64 -1.28 26.49
C ALA A 131 15.01 0.21 26.43
N THR A 132 15.68 0.61 25.35
CA THR A 132 16.07 2.00 25.09
C THR A 132 15.34 2.51 23.86
N ASN A 133 14.51 3.55 24.00
CA ASN A 133 13.77 4.16 22.91
C ASN A 133 14.69 5.10 22.09
N LEU A 134 14.71 4.93 20.77
CA LEU A 134 15.48 5.78 19.84
C LEU A 134 14.76 7.06 19.44
N ASN A 135 13.49 7.25 19.83
CA ASN A 135 12.71 8.47 19.56
C ASN A 135 12.69 8.90 18.08
N ASN A 136 12.48 7.98 17.15
CA ASN A 136 12.26 8.33 15.74
C ASN A 136 11.14 9.39 15.63
N PRO A 137 11.29 10.42 14.75
CA PRO A 137 10.47 11.63 14.82
C PRO A 137 9.07 11.51 14.24
N GLY A 138 8.88 10.65 13.27
CA GLY A 138 7.63 10.48 12.52
C GLY A 138 7.26 9.03 12.28
N LYS A 139 6.44 8.79 11.27
CA LYS A 139 6.07 7.45 10.79
C LYS A 139 7.32 6.60 10.61
N LEU A 140 7.20 5.30 10.83
CA LEU A 140 8.33 4.37 10.76
C LEU A 140 8.14 3.37 9.62
N GLY A 141 9.16 3.28 8.75
CA GLY A 141 9.32 2.27 7.71
C GLY A 141 10.31 1.17 8.15
N GLN A 142 11.13 0.70 7.21
CA GLN A 142 12.06 -0.41 7.39
C GLN A 142 13.21 -0.08 8.35
N LEU A 143 13.65 -1.11 9.11
CA LEU A 143 14.84 -1.12 9.96
C LEU A 143 15.91 -2.06 9.40
N ALA A 144 17.20 -1.71 9.54
CA ALA A 144 18.30 -2.62 9.24
C ALA A 144 19.54 -2.35 10.09
N TRP A 145 20.06 -3.41 10.74
CA TRP A 145 21.35 -3.37 11.43
C TRP A 145 22.53 -3.37 10.45
N SER A 146 23.56 -2.58 10.75
CA SER A 146 24.87 -2.78 10.11
C SER A 146 25.44 -4.15 10.50
N PRO A 147 26.23 -4.82 9.62
CA PRO A 147 26.77 -6.16 9.89
C PRO A 147 27.64 -6.28 11.14
N ASP A 148 28.22 -5.16 11.61
CA ASP A 148 28.98 -5.11 12.86
C ASP A 148 28.11 -4.85 14.11
N GLY A 149 26.80 -4.62 13.93
CA GLY A 149 25.83 -4.37 15.00
C GLY A 149 25.93 -3.00 15.66
N LYS A 150 26.80 -2.10 15.18
CA LYS A 150 27.07 -0.81 15.81
C LYS A 150 26.13 0.29 15.36
N LYS A 151 25.46 0.13 14.22
CA LYS A 151 24.56 1.10 13.61
C LYS A 151 23.23 0.45 13.25
N LEU A 152 22.14 1.21 13.45
CA LEU A 152 20.80 0.83 12.99
C LEU A 152 20.31 1.91 12.00
N ALA A 153 20.12 1.52 10.75
CA ALA A 153 19.47 2.38 9.76
C ALA A 153 17.96 2.23 9.86
N MET A 154 17.23 3.32 9.62
CA MET A 154 15.77 3.34 9.61
C MET A 154 15.24 4.32 8.57
N ILE A 155 14.14 3.95 7.95
CA ILE A 155 13.32 4.86 7.14
C ILE A 155 12.27 5.45 8.07
N THR A 156 12.15 6.78 8.11
CA THR A 156 11.21 7.46 9.01
C THR A 156 10.63 8.71 8.35
N GLY A 157 9.52 9.23 8.89
CA GLY A 157 9.06 10.58 8.56
C GLY A 157 10.01 11.64 9.15
N ALA A 158 10.04 12.83 8.57
CA ALA A 158 10.84 13.96 9.05
C ALA A 158 10.38 14.42 10.44
N ASP A 159 9.08 14.41 10.65
CA ASP A 159 8.39 14.69 11.91
C ASP A 159 7.00 14.00 11.91
N LYS A 160 6.19 14.27 12.94
CA LYS A 160 4.82 13.71 13.08
C LYS A 160 3.83 14.22 12.01
N HIS A 161 4.21 15.18 11.20
CA HIS A 161 3.39 15.80 10.16
C HIS A 161 3.88 15.48 8.75
N ASP A 162 5.07 14.86 8.63
CA ASP A 162 5.51 14.29 7.34
C ASP A 162 4.55 13.16 6.97
N PRO A 163 3.83 13.29 5.86
CA PRO A 163 2.75 12.38 5.54
C PRO A 163 3.19 10.93 5.34
N LYS A 164 4.46 10.71 4.97
CA LYS A 164 4.98 9.37 4.65
C LYS A 164 6.41 9.19 5.18
N GLU A 165 6.71 8.00 5.68
CA GLU A 165 8.09 7.58 5.89
C GLU A 165 8.83 7.54 4.56
N GLY A 166 10.08 7.99 4.53
CA GLY A 166 10.88 8.07 3.30
C GLY A 166 12.18 8.85 3.52
N ARG A 167 12.49 9.14 4.80
CA ARG A 167 13.72 9.84 5.21
C ARG A 167 14.63 8.86 5.90
N LEU A 168 15.89 8.83 5.46
CA LEU A 168 16.88 7.90 6.00
C LEU A 168 17.53 8.48 7.25
N TRP A 169 17.50 7.71 8.34
CA TRP A 169 18.20 7.99 9.57
C TRP A 169 19.09 6.82 9.94
N ILE A 170 20.27 7.13 10.53
CA ILE A 170 21.18 6.12 11.07
C ILE A 170 21.44 6.47 12.53
N ALA A 171 21.18 5.52 13.41
CA ALA A 171 21.48 5.62 14.84
C ALA A 171 22.73 4.85 15.18
N GLY A 172 23.65 5.47 15.91
CA GLY A 172 24.69 4.77 16.66
C GLY A 172 24.07 4.11 17.89
N THR A 173 24.37 2.85 18.13
CA THR A 173 23.67 2.06 19.16
C THR A 173 24.34 2.10 20.53
N GLN A 174 25.59 2.59 20.62
CA GLN A 174 26.31 2.72 21.88
C GLN A 174 26.17 4.11 22.51
N ASP A 175 26.17 5.14 21.68
CA ASP A 175 26.23 6.55 22.10
C ASP A 175 24.94 7.34 21.78
N GLN A 176 23.94 6.68 21.19
CA GLN A 176 22.68 7.29 20.73
C GLN A 176 22.89 8.48 19.78
N THR A 177 24.02 8.53 19.09
CA THR A 177 24.25 9.53 18.05
C THR A 177 23.34 9.27 16.86
N PHE A 178 22.84 10.34 16.24
CA PHE A 178 21.98 10.23 15.06
C PHE A 178 22.62 10.97 13.88
N LEU A 179 22.71 10.26 12.77
CA LEU A 179 22.94 10.84 11.46
C LEU A 179 21.62 10.91 10.72
N LYS A 180 21.13 12.12 10.53
CA LYS A 180 19.96 12.38 9.69
C LYS A 180 20.46 12.58 8.27
N LEU A 181 20.24 11.60 7.42
CA LEU A 181 20.45 11.73 5.99
C LEU A 181 19.20 12.35 5.35
N TYR A 182 18.80 13.44 5.96
CA TYR A 182 17.77 14.28 5.47
C TYR A 182 18.36 15.11 4.34
N THR A 183 18.32 14.55 3.15
CA THR A 183 18.71 15.32 1.98
C THR A 183 17.63 16.37 1.72
N PRO A 184 17.98 17.64 1.47
CA PRO A 184 17.03 18.65 0.99
C PRO A 184 16.46 18.29 -0.39
N ASN A 185 16.80 17.12 -0.90
CA ASN A 185 16.46 16.60 -2.21
C ASN A 185 15.04 16.05 -2.21
N LYS A 186 14.43 16.12 -3.39
CA LYS A 186 13.08 15.63 -3.72
C LYS A 186 12.96 14.09 -3.66
N ARG A 187 13.80 13.41 -2.86
CA ARG A 187 13.94 11.96 -2.86
C ARG A 187 13.15 11.30 -1.74
N HIS A 188 12.63 10.13 -2.04
CA HIS A 188 11.90 9.26 -1.14
C HIS A 188 12.55 7.89 -1.12
N VAL A 189 13.04 7.44 0.05
CA VAL A 189 13.70 6.14 0.22
C VAL A 189 12.64 5.05 0.36
N GLU A 190 12.77 3.99 -0.46
CA GLU A 190 11.80 2.89 -0.51
C GLU A 190 12.23 1.66 0.29
N SER A 191 13.53 1.39 0.34
CA SER A 191 14.10 0.24 1.03
C SER A 191 15.55 0.50 1.38
N LEU A 192 16.16 -0.34 2.24
CA LEU A 192 17.56 -0.20 2.63
C LEU A 192 18.20 -1.56 2.97
N ALA A 193 19.51 -1.68 2.70
CA ALA A 193 20.30 -2.85 3.06
C ALA A 193 21.79 -2.49 3.22
N TRP A 194 22.43 -3.06 4.23
CA TRP A 194 23.87 -2.94 4.43
C TRP A 194 24.62 -4.05 3.70
N THR A 195 25.59 -3.71 2.85
CA THR A 195 26.50 -4.68 2.23
C THR A 195 27.78 -4.87 3.06
N SER A 196 28.17 -3.87 3.85
CA SER A 196 29.30 -3.96 4.76
C SER A 196 29.02 -3.12 6.03
N PRO A 197 29.87 -3.17 7.06
CA PRO A 197 29.67 -2.36 8.27
C PRO A 197 29.48 -0.86 8.02
N ASN A 198 29.98 -0.36 6.91
CA ASN A 198 29.96 1.07 6.61
C ASN A 198 29.28 1.43 5.29
N VAL A 199 28.80 0.48 4.50
CA VAL A 199 28.14 0.74 3.22
C VAL A 199 26.67 0.38 3.27
N LEU A 200 25.83 1.39 3.18
CA LEU A 200 24.36 1.28 3.16
C LEU A 200 23.84 1.62 1.76
N TRP A 201 23.13 0.67 1.17
CA TRP A 201 22.43 0.83 -0.08
C TRP A 201 20.96 1.16 0.13
N HIS A 202 20.40 1.99 -0.75
CA HIS A 202 18.98 2.29 -0.77
C HIS A 202 18.48 2.63 -2.18
N PRO A 203 17.43 1.97 -2.65
CA PRO A 203 16.63 2.45 -3.76
C PRO A 203 15.63 3.49 -3.27
N GLY A 204 15.15 4.31 -4.21
CA GLY A 204 14.11 5.28 -3.92
C GLY A 204 13.53 5.92 -5.16
N SER A 205 12.63 6.87 -4.93
CA SER A 205 11.90 7.60 -5.96
C SER A 205 12.25 9.08 -5.95
N GLU A 206 12.39 9.66 -7.15
CA GLU A 206 12.48 11.09 -7.39
C GLU A 206 11.49 11.47 -8.50
N GLY A 207 10.32 11.96 -8.12
CA GLY A 207 9.20 12.13 -9.03
C GLY A 207 8.74 10.78 -9.61
N THR A 208 8.61 10.73 -10.93
CA THR A 208 8.25 9.51 -11.66
C THR A 208 9.42 8.56 -11.91
N ARG A 209 10.63 8.93 -11.50
CA ARG A 209 11.87 8.15 -11.70
C ARG A 209 12.25 7.42 -10.44
N SER A 210 13.08 6.40 -10.60
CA SER A 210 13.71 5.68 -9.50
C SER A 210 15.22 5.88 -9.52
N PHE A 211 15.85 5.72 -8.37
CA PHE A 211 17.31 5.76 -8.23
C PHE A 211 17.79 4.62 -7.32
N LEU A 212 19.06 4.27 -7.45
CA LEU A 212 19.75 3.37 -6.54
C LEU A 212 21.03 4.06 -6.08
N GLU A 213 21.19 4.21 -4.76
CA GLU A 213 22.32 4.88 -4.16
C GLU A 213 22.93 4.07 -3.02
N TRP A 214 24.19 4.37 -2.69
CA TRP A 214 24.81 3.95 -1.46
C TRP A 214 25.55 5.10 -0.78
N PHE A 215 25.64 4.98 0.55
CA PHE A 215 26.43 5.85 1.40
C PHE A 215 27.51 5.07 2.11
N GLN A 216 28.75 5.62 2.13
CA GLN A 216 29.80 5.17 3.04
C GLN A 216 29.67 5.96 4.34
N VAL A 217 29.15 5.33 5.36
CA VAL A 217 28.93 5.90 6.69
C VAL A 217 30.24 5.87 7.46
N SER A 218 30.73 7.02 7.89
CA SER A 218 31.90 7.16 8.76
C SER A 218 31.48 7.44 10.21
N GLN A 219 32.36 7.12 11.15
CA GLN A 219 32.23 7.54 12.54
C GLN A 219 33.53 8.16 12.99
N ASP A 220 33.48 9.39 13.50
CA ASP A 220 34.63 10.07 14.05
C ASP A 220 35.13 9.32 15.29
N PRO A 221 36.40 8.86 15.32
CA PRO A 221 36.91 8.02 16.41
C PRO A 221 37.05 8.75 17.75
N LYS A 222 37.09 10.10 17.75
CA LYS A 222 37.23 10.91 18.95
C LYS A 222 35.87 11.31 19.55
N THR A 223 34.92 11.66 18.69
CA THR A 223 33.64 12.22 19.12
C THR A 223 32.48 11.23 19.02
N GLY A 224 32.68 10.07 18.35
CA GLY A 224 31.62 9.12 18.04
C GLY A 224 30.64 9.60 16.96
N LYS A 225 30.77 10.86 16.49
CA LYS A 225 29.80 11.46 15.56
C LYS A 225 29.80 10.73 14.23
N LEU A 226 28.60 10.36 13.79
CA LEU A 226 28.37 9.75 12.47
C LEU A 226 28.40 10.81 11.36
N GLY A 227 28.94 10.45 10.20
CA GLY A 227 29.02 11.27 9.01
C GLY A 227 28.98 10.44 7.73
N ILE A 228 28.97 11.08 6.58
CA ILE A 228 29.12 10.45 5.28
C ILE A 228 30.51 10.75 4.74
N ALA A 229 31.29 9.70 4.47
CA ALA A 229 32.61 9.81 3.86
C ALA A 229 32.53 9.87 2.35
N GLU A 230 31.63 9.10 1.75
CA GLU A 230 31.48 8.99 0.30
C GLU A 230 30.02 8.66 -0.04
N THR A 231 29.58 9.14 -1.18
CA THR A 231 28.27 8.81 -1.76
C THR A 231 28.45 8.43 -3.23
N TRP A 232 27.70 7.46 -3.67
CA TRP A 232 27.53 7.16 -5.09
C TRP A 232 26.07 6.93 -5.38
N GLY A 233 25.61 7.45 -6.48
CA GLY A 233 24.26 7.27 -6.92
C GLY A 233 24.16 7.36 -8.43
N GLN A 234 23.42 6.47 -9.02
CA GLN A 234 22.97 6.61 -10.40
C GLN A 234 21.53 7.08 -10.42
N PRO A 235 21.27 8.28 -10.95
CA PRO A 235 19.95 8.57 -11.44
C PRO A 235 19.70 7.55 -12.55
N ASN A 236 18.65 6.76 -12.41
CA ASN A 236 18.27 5.85 -13.47
C ASN A 236 17.82 6.67 -14.68
N ASN A 237 18.62 6.68 -15.72
CA ASN A 237 18.26 7.29 -17.01
C ASN A 237 17.32 6.38 -17.81
N GLY A 238 17.04 5.17 -17.28
CA GLY A 238 16.19 4.17 -17.88
C GLY A 238 14.74 4.24 -17.41
N THR A 239 14.05 3.18 -17.65
CA THR A 239 12.64 2.95 -17.32
C THR A 239 12.47 1.98 -16.16
N GLU A 240 13.58 1.55 -15.54
CA GLU A 240 13.56 0.65 -14.39
C GLU A 240 13.09 1.39 -13.15
N VAL A 241 12.18 0.77 -12.43
CA VAL A 241 11.73 1.24 -11.11
C VAL A 241 12.17 0.21 -10.08
N PHE A 242 13.00 0.68 -9.15
CA PHE A 242 13.60 -0.13 -8.10
C PHE A 242 12.69 -0.16 -6.86
N GLY A 243 12.49 -1.35 -6.31
CA GLY A 243 11.76 -1.58 -5.08
C GLY A 243 12.65 -2.14 -3.97
N HIS A 244 12.20 -3.22 -3.33
CA HIS A 244 12.94 -3.83 -2.22
C HIS A 244 14.30 -4.36 -2.62
N ILE A 245 15.27 -4.20 -1.71
CA ILE A 245 16.62 -4.76 -1.83
C ILE A 245 16.94 -5.72 -0.69
N SER A 246 17.84 -6.66 -0.98
CA SER A 246 18.47 -7.53 -0.01
C SER A 246 19.96 -7.63 -0.32
N ALA A 247 20.79 -7.54 0.70
CA ALA A 247 22.24 -7.50 0.54
C ALA A 247 22.90 -8.80 1.02
N ALA A 248 23.91 -9.26 0.29
CA ALA A 248 24.84 -10.27 0.74
C ALA A 248 26.10 -9.59 1.29
N THR A 249 26.36 -9.76 2.58
CA THR A 249 27.49 -9.12 3.27
C THR A 249 28.84 -9.77 2.97
N VAL A 250 28.86 -10.95 2.34
CA VAL A 250 30.07 -11.72 2.03
C VAL A 250 30.78 -11.20 0.77
N ASN A 251 30.02 -10.78 -0.23
CA ASN A 251 30.52 -10.38 -1.56
C ASN A 251 29.95 -9.06 -2.08
N GLU A 252 29.31 -8.30 -1.20
CA GLU A 252 28.67 -7.00 -1.50
C GLU A 252 27.62 -7.03 -2.63
N ASN A 253 27.09 -8.21 -2.98
CA ASN A 253 26.07 -8.34 -3.98
C ASN A 253 24.70 -7.93 -3.44
N LEU A 254 23.86 -7.40 -4.33
CA LEU A 254 22.46 -7.05 -4.03
C LEU A 254 21.50 -7.88 -4.89
N ALA A 255 20.43 -8.35 -4.27
CA ALA A 255 19.23 -8.72 -4.98
C ALA A 255 18.23 -7.54 -4.89
N ILE A 256 17.70 -7.11 -6.02
CA ILE A 256 16.75 -6.00 -6.11
C ILE A 256 15.52 -6.41 -6.90
N VAL A 257 14.34 -6.00 -6.42
CA VAL A 257 13.10 -6.11 -7.17
C VAL A 257 12.99 -4.92 -8.11
N CYS A 258 12.79 -5.18 -9.40
CA CYS A 258 12.71 -4.14 -10.42
C CYS A 258 11.58 -4.41 -11.40
N HIS A 259 10.90 -3.37 -11.87
CA HIS A 259 9.91 -3.43 -12.94
C HIS A 259 10.10 -2.29 -13.94
N THR A 260 9.49 -2.43 -15.14
CA THR A 260 9.55 -1.42 -16.21
C THR A 260 8.15 -1.19 -16.77
N PRO A 261 7.94 -0.23 -17.69
CA PRO A 261 6.66 -0.05 -18.37
C PRO A 261 6.14 -1.30 -19.10
N THR A 262 7.05 -2.21 -19.48
CA THR A 262 6.72 -3.37 -20.32
C THR A 262 6.80 -4.72 -19.61
N HIS A 263 7.26 -4.76 -18.38
CA HIS A 263 7.18 -5.99 -17.58
C HIS A 263 6.97 -5.72 -16.09
N ALA A 264 6.22 -6.61 -15.45
CA ALA A 264 5.99 -6.63 -14.02
C ALA A 264 7.29 -6.92 -13.24
N SER A 265 7.21 -6.81 -11.90
CA SER A 265 8.36 -7.00 -11.00
C SER A 265 9.06 -8.34 -11.18
N GLU A 266 10.38 -8.28 -11.31
CA GLU A 266 11.29 -9.40 -11.39
C GLU A 266 12.48 -9.17 -10.44
N VAL A 267 13.20 -10.23 -10.09
CA VAL A 267 14.41 -10.14 -9.26
C VAL A 267 15.63 -9.97 -10.15
N TYR A 268 16.46 -9.02 -9.79
CA TYR A 268 17.75 -8.74 -10.43
C TYR A 268 18.88 -8.90 -9.43
N LEU A 269 20.03 -9.37 -9.92
CA LEU A 269 21.29 -9.35 -9.19
C LEU A 269 22.08 -8.11 -9.63
N VAL A 270 22.64 -7.41 -8.63
CA VAL A 270 23.63 -6.34 -8.82
C VAL A 270 24.93 -6.83 -8.20
N GLU A 271 25.98 -6.99 -9.00
CA GLU A 271 27.26 -7.56 -8.58
C GLU A 271 28.25 -6.45 -8.24
N GLY A 272 28.70 -6.42 -6.98
CA GLY A 272 29.74 -5.51 -6.49
C GLY A 272 29.33 -4.04 -6.44
N ARG A 273 30.33 -3.15 -6.21
CA ARG A 273 30.14 -1.69 -6.28
C ARG A 273 30.12 -1.28 -7.75
N VAL A 274 28.94 -1.08 -8.27
CA VAL A 274 28.68 -0.95 -9.71
C VAL A 274 29.07 0.42 -10.25
N ASP A 275 29.87 0.40 -11.31
CA ASP A 275 30.06 1.49 -12.26
C ASP A 275 29.04 1.45 -13.43
N GLY A 276 27.85 0.90 -13.21
CA GLY A 276 26.74 0.87 -14.17
C GLY A 276 26.61 -0.41 -15.02
N ARG A 277 27.36 -1.47 -14.76
CA ARG A 277 27.46 -2.63 -15.66
C ARG A 277 26.81 -3.94 -15.22
N GLY A 278 26.10 -4.00 -14.09
CA GLY A 278 25.80 -5.31 -13.50
C GLY A 278 24.36 -5.61 -13.09
N PHE A 279 23.34 -5.10 -13.79
CA PHE A 279 21.97 -5.56 -13.54
C PHE A 279 21.67 -6.84 -14.34
N ARG A 280 21.67 -7.99 -13.68
CA ARG A 280 21.34 -9.27 -14.30
C ARG A 280 20.01 -9.79 -13.77
N ARG A 281 19.01 -9.85 -14.65
CA ARG A 281 17.70 -10.42 -14.33
C ARG A 281 17.83 -11.91 -13.98
N LEU A 282 17.28 -12.31 -12.82
CA LEU A 282 17.31 -13.69 -12.33
C LEU A 282 16.00 -14.44 -12.55
N THR A 283 14.87 -13.75 -12.59
CA THR A 283 13.55 -14.36 -12.71
C THR A 283 12.83 -13.93 -13.99
N ASN A 284 11.91 -14.75 -14.47
CA ASN A 284 11.04 -14.49 -15.60
C ASN A 284 9.65 -15.06 -15.30
N SER A 285 8.93 -14.38 -14.42
CA SER A 285 7.65 -14.84 -13.88
C SER A 285 6.50 -14.72 -14.89
N ASN A 286 6.65 -13.81 -15.88
CA ASN A 286 5.65 -13.55 -16.91
C ASN A 286 6.25 -13.64 -18.31
N PRO A 287 6.70 -14.83 -18.76
CA PRO A 287 7.44 -14.98 -20.03
C PRO A 287 6.60 -14.63 -21.26
N TRP A 288 5.28 -14.68 -21.15
CA TRP A 288 4.32 -14.34 -22.21
C TRP A 288 4.29 -12.83 -22.55
N LEU A 289 4.77 -11.95 -21.64
CA LEU A 289 4.82 -10.50 -21.90
C LEU A 289 5.70 -10.13 -23.11
N LYS A 290 6.68 -10.98 -23.48
CA LYS A 290 7.52 -10.78 -24.68
C LYS A 290 6.73 -10.77 -26.00
N ASP A 291 5.56 -11.44 -26.00
CA ASP A 291 4.71 -11.59 -27.17
C ASP A 291 3.60 -10.51 -27.22
N MET A 292 3.55 -9.64 -26.21
CA MET A 292 2.57 -8.55 -26.10
C MET A 292 3.08 -7.28 -26.79
N LYS A 293 2.16 -6.57 -27.44
CA LYS A 293 2.43 -5.19 -27.90
C LYS A 293 2.04 -4.21 -26.81
N PHE A 294 2.97 -3.31 -26.48
CA PHE A 294 2.77 -2.25 -25.51
C PHE A 294 2.63 -0.90 -26.20
N ALA A 295 1.68 -0.12 -25.73
CA ALA A 295 1.54 1.27 -26.11
C ALA A 295 2.67 2.11 -25.49
N LYS A 296 3.00 3.23 -26.14
CA LYS A 296 4.01 4.17 -25.63
C LYS A 296 3.59 4.70 -24.26
N GLN A 297 4.48 4.55 -23.29
CA GLN A 297 4.40 5.14 -21.96
C GLN A 297 5.47 6.21 -21.80
N GLU A 298 5.10 7.38 -21.32
CA GLU A 298 6.01 8.52 -21.19
C GLU A 298 5.64 9.40 -20.00
N VAL A 299 6.62 10.17 -19.52
CA VAL A 299 6.40 11.18 -18.48
C VAL A 299 5.99 12.50 -19.14
N VAL A 300 4.87 13.04 -18.71
CA VAL A 300 4.36 14.35 -19.16
C VAL A 300 4.51 15.35 -18.03
N LYS A 301 5.17 16.48 -18.29
CA LYS A 301 5.28 17.61 -17.38
C LYS A 301 4.26 18.67 -17.74
N TYR A 302 3.62 19.26 -16.73
CA TYR A 302 2.65 20.34 -16.91
C TYR A 302 2.72 21.32 -15.73
N LYS A 303 2.03 22.43 -15.86
CA LYS A 303 1.93 23.45 -14.80
C LYS A 303 0.49 23.56 -14.32
N ALA A 304 0.33 23.55 -13.01
CA ALA A 304 -0.91 23.97 -12.39
C ALA A 304 -1.18 25.45 -12.67
N LYS A 305 -2.43 25.90 -12.53
CA LYS A 305 -2.83 27.32 -12.73
C LYS A 305 -2.07 28.28 -11.83
N ASP A 306 -1.65 27.84 -10.64
CA ASP A 306 -0.84 28.64 -9.72
C ASP A 306 0.67 28.58 -10.02
N GLY A 307 1.08 27.95 -11.14
CA GLY A 307 2.46 27.87 -11.60
C GLY A 307 3.27 26.71 -11.05
N LEU A 308 2.70 25.87 -10.15
CA LEU A 308 3.40 24.69 -9.63
C LEU A 308 3.71 23.72 -10.78
N GLU A 309 4.98 23.31 -10.88
CA GLU A 309 5.39 22.28 -11.83
C GLU A 309 4.99 20.89 -11.31
N LEU A 310 4.31 20.16 -12.17
CA LEU A 310 3.76 18.83 -11.92
C LEU A 310 4.18 17.89 -13.05
N GLU A 311 4.09 16.60 -12.78
CA GLU A 311 4.28 15.57 -13.80
C GLU A 311 3.36 14.37 -13.55
N GLY A 312 3.21 13.57 -14.58
CA GLY A 312 2.46 12.32 -14.51
C GLY A 312 2.90 11.36 -15.60
N VAL A 313 2.47 10.11 -15.47
CA VAL A 313 2.75 9.08 -16.47
C VAL A 313 1.56 8.98 -17.44
N LEU A 314 1.84 9.10 -18.71
CA LEU A 314 0.89 8.96 -19.81
C LEU A 314 1.11 7.65 -20.56
N ILE A 315 0.08 6.84 -20.71
CA ILE A 315 0.05 5.72 -21.65
C ILE A 315 -0.83 6.16 -22.81
N ARG A 316 -0.23 6.23 -24.01
CA ARG A 316 -0.93 6.62 -25.24
C ARG A 316 -1.76 5.46 -25.78
N PRO A 317 -2.78 5.71 -26.62
CA PRO A 317 -3.47 4.63 -27.33
C PRO A 317 -2.50 3.76 -28.13
N LEU A 318 -2.69 2.43 -28.13
CA LEU A 318 -1.78 1.48 -28.79
C LEU A 318 -1.61 1.75 -30.29
N ASN A 319 -2.68 2.16 -30.96
CA ASN A 319 -2.69 2.48 -32.39
C ASN A 319 -3.02 3.97 -32.56
N GLU A 320 -2.17 4.85 -32.00
CA GLU A 320 -2.34 6.29 -32.11
C GLU A 320 -2.18 6.77 -33.55
N GLU A 321 -3.13 7.56 -34.04
CA GLU A 321 -3.13 8.20 -35.35
C GLU A 321 -2.88 9.71 -35.20
N LYS A 322 -2.03 10.24 -36.03
CA LYS A 322 -1.69 11.67 -36.01
C LYS A 322 -2.94 12.55 -36.21
N GLY A 323 -3.14 13.52 -35.33
CA GLY A 323 -4.26 14.48 -35.41
C GLY A 323 -5.60 13.98 -34.89
N LYS A 324 -5.70 12.73 -34.47
CA LYS A 324 -6.88 12.15 -33.85
C LYS A 324 -6.87 12.43 -32.34
N ARG A 325 -8.04 12.77 -31.78
CA ARG A 325 -8.24 12.90 -30.34
C ARG A 325 -8.88 11.62 -29.79
N TYR A 326 -8.46 11.24 -28.58
CA TYR A 326 -8.85 9.99 -27.95
C TYR A 326 -9.59 10.21 -26.64
N PRO A 327 -10.42 9.26 -26.21
CA PRO A 327 -10.91 9.23 -24.85
C PRO A 327 -9.74 9.09 -23.85
N LEU A 328 -9.92 9.70 -22.67
CA LEU A 328 -8.94 9.64 -21.58
C LEU A 328 -9.56 8.96 -20.36
N VAL A 329 -8.81 8.07 -19.72
CA VAL A 329 -9.06 7.63 -18.34
C VAL A 329 -8.01 8.29 -17.45
N LEU A 330 -8.46 9.18 -16.58
CA LEU A 330 -7.65 9.80 -15.54
C LEU A 330 -7.63 8.88 -14.32
N HIS A 331 -6.46 8.36 -13.97
CA HIS A 331 -6.25 7.52 -12.80
C HIS A 331 -5.65 8.34 -11.67
N VAL A 332 -6.33 8.40 -10.53
CA VAL A 332 -5.89 9.18 -9.37
C VAL A 332 -5.47 8.21 -8.27
N HIS A 333 -4.20 8.31 -7.82
CA HIS A 333 -3.71 7.47 -6.72
C HIS A 333 -4.34 7.86 -5.38
N GLY A 334 -4.42 6.89 -4.49
CA GLY A 334 -4.80 7.10 -3.10
C GLY A 334 -3.62 7.59 -2.25
N GLY A 335 -3.84 7.68 -0.98
CA GLY A 335 -2.93 8.23 0.01
C GLY A 335 -3.58 9.42 0.69
N PRO A 336 -3.25 10.68 0.31
CA PRO A 336 -2.53 11.15 -0.89
C PRO A 336 -1.02 10.85 -0.94
N GLU A 337 -0.45 10.29 0.11
CA GLU A 337 0.97 10.00 0.31
C GLU A 337 1.43 8.79 -0.52
N SER A 338 1.33 8.91 -1.82
CA SER A 338 1.77 7.94 -2.82
C SER A 338 2.25 8.67 -4.07
N HIS A 339 2.68 7.94 -5.08
CA HIS A 339 2.97 8.48 -6.41
C HIS A 339 2.92 7.37 -7.47
N TYR A 340 2.86 7.77 -8.73
CA TYR A 340 3.08 6.90 -9.86
C TYR A 340 4.51 7.06 -10.38
N SER A 341 5.24 5.95 -10.45
CA SER A 341 6.54 5.87 -11.14
C SER A 341 6.35 5.41 -12.59
N ASN A 342 7.27 5.79 -13.48
CA ASN A 342 7.25 5.39 -14.90
C ASN A 342 7.70 3.93 -15.07
N GLY A 343 6.98 3.01 -14.45
CA GLY A 343 7.22 1.57 -14.46
C GLY A 343 5.97 0.77 -14.81
N TRP A 344 5.81 -0.42 -14.23
CA TRP A 344 4.63 -1.26 -14.44
C TRP A 344 3.43 -0.73 -13.65
N ILE A 345 2.51 -0.08 -14.36
CA ILE A 345 1.28 0.50 -13.78
C ILE A 345 -0.01 -0.16 -14.29
N THR A 346 0.08 -1.27 -15.04
CA THR A 346 -1.08 -2.07 -15.44
C THR A 346 -1.38 -3.09 -14.34
N ARG A 347 -2.38 -2.80 -13.51
CA ARG A 347 -2.77 -3.62 -12.34
C ARG A 347 -4.29 -3.80 -12.31
N TYR A 348 -4.82 -4.54 -11.33
CA TYR A 348 -6.26 -4.80 -11.28
C TYR A 348 -7.12 -3.52 -11.11
N ALA A 349 -6.59 -2.51 -10.44
CA ALA A 349 -7.28 -1.23 -10.24
C ALA A 349 -6.88 -0.15 -11.26
N ASP A 350 -5.87 -0.41 -12.07
CA ASP A 350 -5.30 0.51 -13.05
C ASP A 350 -5.37 -0.11 -14.45
N LEU A 351 -6.16 0.48 -15.35
CA LEU A 351 -6.36 -0.09 -16.69
C LEU A 351 -5.08 -0.11 -17.53
N GLY A 352 -4.22 0.92 -17.42
CA GLY A 352 -2.92 0.97 -18.06
C GLY A 352 -2.94 0.58 -19.54
N GLN A 353 -2.16 -0.44 -19.88
CA GLN A 353 -2.05 -0.96 -21.25
C GLN A 353 -3.36 -1.56 -21.78
N VAL A 354 -4.27 -2.00 -20.90
CA VAL A 354 -5.58 -2.53 -21.31
C VAL A 354 -6.44 -1.44 -21.92
N ALA A 355 -6.50 -0.25 -21.30
CA ALA A 355 -7.19 0.91 -21.88
C ALA A 355 -6.55 1.35 -23.21
N ALA A 356 -5.23 1.34 -23.28
CA ALA A 356 -4.48 1.69 -24.48
C ALA A 356 -4.81 0.76 -25.66
N ALA A 357 -4.88 -0.55 -25.41
CA ALA A 357 -5.28 -1.57 -26.39
C ALA A 357 -6.74 -1.39 -26.87
N ARG A 358 -7.57 -0.74 -26.04
CA ARG A 358 -8.96 -0.39 -26.37
C ARG A 358 -9.10 1.00 -26.98
N GLY A 359 -7.99 1.65 -27.35
CA GLY A 359 -7.98 2.96 -28.02
C GLY A 359 -8.34 4.14 -27.09
N MET A 360 -8.05 4.02 -25.81
CA MET A 360 -8.14 5.10 -24.83
C MET A 360 -6.76 5.47 -24.30
N ALA A 361 -6.50 6.74 -24.04
CA ALA A 361 -5.31 7.15 -23.29
C ALA A 361 -5.55 6.93 -21.79
N SER A 362 -4.48 6.69 -21.03
CA SER A 362 -4.52 6.64 -19.56
C SER A 362 -3.51 7.63 -19.00
N PHE A 363 -3.91 8.48 -18.05
CA PHE A 363 -3.03 9.44 -17.40
C PHE A 363 -3.02 9.25 -15.89
N TYR A 364 -1.83 9.26 -15.32
CA TYR A 364 -1.50 8.99 -13.93
C TYR A 364 -0.73 10.19 -13.36
N PRO A 365 -1.40 11.28 -12.98
CA PRO A 365 -0.75 12.47 -12.45
C PRO A 365 -0.22 12.26 -11.03
N ASN A 366 0.93 12.88 -10.73
CA ASN A 366 1.42 13.09 -9.38
C ASN A 366 1.06 14.53 -8.97
N TYR A 367 -0.13 14.67 -8.38
CA TYR A 367 -0.64 15.95 -7.90
C TYR A 367 0.07 16.38 -6.62
N ARG A 368 -0.08 17.65 -6.21
CA ARG A 368 0.50 18.15 -4.94
C ARG A 368 0.05 17.27 -3.76
N GLY A 369 0.97 16.99 -2.84
CA GLY A 369 0.75 15.98 -1.80
C GLY A 369 1.37 14.62 -2.11
N SER A 370 1.72 14.34 -3.38
CA SER A 370 2.39 13.07 -3.76
C SER A 370 3.78 12.94 -3.12
N THR A 371 4.22 11.70 -2.90
CA THR A 371 5.58 11.37 -2.47
C THR A 371 6.57 11.43 -3.64
N GLY A 372 7.87 11.33 -3.37
CA GLY A 372 8.91 11.38 -4.41
C GLY A 372 9.35 12.80 -4.82
N TYR A 373 8.78 13.84 -4.20
CA TYR A 373 9.10 15.25 -4.49
C TYR A 373 9.61 16.02 -3.26
N GLY A 374 9.96 15.31 -2.19
CA GLY A 374 10.39 15.86 -0.91
C GLY A 374 9.25 16.17 0.05
N VAL A 375 9.61 16.44 1.31
CA VAL A 375 8.66 16.64 2.42
C VAL A 375 7.73 17.82 2.16
N GLU A 376 8.30 18.96 1.75
CA GLU A 376 7.53 20.19 1.50
C GLU A 376 6.44 19.98 0.44
N PHE A 377 6.76 19.23 -0.62
CA PHE A 377 5.78 18.92 -1.66
C PHE A 377 4.70 17.96 -1.15
N SER A 378 5.08 16.92 -0.40
CA SER A 378 4.14 15.96 0.19
C SER A 378 3.18 16.62 1.19
N MET A 379 3.58 17.73 1.82
CA MET A 379 2.73 18.50 2.74
C MET A 379 1.81 19.52 2.05
N LYS A 380 1.95 19.75 0.73
CA LYS A 380 1.20 20.82 0.02
C LYS A 380 -0.32 20.60 -0.04
N GLY A 381 -0.81 19.38 0.15
CA GLY A 381 -2.26 19.09 0.23
C GLY A 381 -2.84 19.23 1.64
N GLN A 382 -1.99 19.42 2.68
CA GLN A 382 -2.49 19.53 4.05
C GLN A 382 -3.33 20.80 4.25
N LYS A 383 -4.45 20.68 4.99
CA LYS A 383 -5.41 21.75 5.28
C LYS A 383 -6.21 22.24 4.07
N ASP A 384 -6.13 21.55 2.93
CA ASP A 384 -6.76 21.99 1.67
C ASP A 384 -7.44 20.80 0.95
N ALA A 385 -8.11 19.92 1.69
CA ALA A 385 -8.77 18.74 1.12
C ALA A 385 -9.79 19.12 0.04
N ALA A 386 -9.75 18.44 -1.10
CA ALA A 386 -10.49 18.74 -2.32
C ALA A 386 -10.24 20.16 -2.88
N GLY A 387 -9.14 20.79 -2.48
CA GLY A 387 -8.73 22.11 -2.97
C GLY A 387 -7.81 22.00 -4.19
N LYS A 388 -6.66 22.66 -4.10
CA LYS A 388 -5.69 22.77 -5.20
C LYS A 388 -5.16 21.43 -5.70
N GLU A 389 -5.12 20.41 -4.84
CA GLU A 389 -4.71 19.06 -5.23
C GLU A 389 -5.62 18.46 -6.30
N PHE A 390 -6.93 18.74 -6.24
CA PHE A 390 -7.87 18.28 -7.25
C PHE A 390 -7.97 19.24 -8.45
N ASP A 391 -7.62 20.52 -8.26
CA ASP A 391 -7.40 21.44 -9.38
C ASP A 391 -6.23 20.96 -10.24
N ASP A 392 -5.13 20.46 -9.65
CA ASP A 392 -3.98 19.90 -10.35
C ASP A 392 -4.36 18.78 -11.34
N LEU A 393 -5.39 17.98 -10.99
CA LEU A 393 -5.92 16.92 -11.85
C LEU A 393 -6.59 17.49 -13.10
N ILE A 394 -7.39 18.55 -12.92
CA ILE A 394 -8.04 19.25 -14.02
C ILE A 394 -7.01 19.90 -14.94
N ASP A 395 -5.99 20.54 -14.36
CA ASP A 395 -4.92 21.18 -15.10
C ASP A 395 -4.11 20.17 -15.94
N GLY A 396 -3.92 18.96 -15.41
CA GLY A 396 -3.33 17.84 -16.15
C GLY A 396 -4.18 17.40 -17.35
N VAL A 397 -5.50 17.28 -17.18
CA VAL A 397 -6.43 17.00 -18.28
C VAL A 397 -6.40 18.11 -19.34
N ASP A 398 -6.46 19.38 -18.91
CA ASP A 398 -6.42 20.55 -19.80
C ASP A 398 -5.13 20.58 -20.63
N HIS A 399 -4.00 20.22 -20.01
CA HIS A 399 -2.73 20.09 -20.70
C HIS A 399 -2.79 19.05 -21.84
N LEU A 400 -3.33 17.84 -21.58
CA LEU A 400 -3.45 16.79 -22.60
C LEU A 400 -4.45 17.14 -23.71
N VAL A 401 -5.51 17.87 -23.40
CA VAL A 401 -6.46 18.45 -24.39
C VAL A 401 -5.74 19.45 -25.27
N LYS A 402 -4.94 20.36 -24.67
CA LYS A 402 -4.15 21.36 -25.39
C LYS A 402 -3.06 20.72 -26.27
N MET A 403 -2.48 19.60 -25.85
CA MET A 403 -1.56 18.80 -26.68
C MET A 403 -2.22 18.20 -27.92
N GLY A 404 -3.54 18.24 -28.05
CA GLY A 404 -4.29 17.67 -29.16
C GLY A 404 -4.52 16.16 -29.06
N LEU A 405 -4.15 15.51 -27.95
CA LEU A 405 -4.29 14.07 -27.75
C LEU A 405 -5.70 13.69 -27.27
N VAL A 406 -6.27 14.46 -26.37
CA VAL A 406 -7.51 14.11 -25.63
C VAL A 406 -8.73 14.85 -26.18
N ASP A 407 -9.84 14.13 -26.35
CA ASP A 407 -11.18 14.69 -26.54
C ASP A 407 -11.74 15.14 -25.19
N GLU A 408 -11.89 16.44 -24.97
CA GLU A 408 -12.36 17.03 -23.70
C GLU A 408 -13.75 16.53 -23.26
N LYS A 409 -14.56 16.05 -24.20
CA LYS A 409 -15.90 15.50 -23.94
C LYS A 409 -15.88 14.02 -23.55
N LYS A 410 -14.73 13.37 -23.64
CA LYS A 410 -14.55 11.92 -23.41
C LYS A 410 -13.51 11.66 -22.34
N VAL A 411 -13.61 12.33 -21.22
CA VAL A 411 -12.72 12.14 -20.07
C VAL A 411 -13.45 11.39 -18.98
N GLY A 412 -12.89 10.25 -18.58
CA GLY A 412 -13.31 9.49 -17.40
C GLY A 412 -12.35 9.68 -16.25
N ILE A 413 -12.82 9.51 -15.01
CA ILE A 413 -12.02 9.58 -13.80
C ILE A 413 -12.19 8.32 -12.95
N THR A 414 -11.10 7.80 -12.41
CA THR A 414 -11.11 6.64 -11.51
C THR A 414 -9.98 6.72 -10.49
N GLY A 415 -10.18 6.10 -9.35
CA GLY A 415 -9.18 5.95 -8.31
C GLY A 415 -9.74 5.26 -7.07
N GLY A 416 -8.84 4.81 -6.19
CA GLY A 416 -9.17 4.17 -4.93
C GLY A 416 -8.80 5.04 -3.72
N SER A 417 -9.51 4.88 -2.60
CA SER A 417 -9.22 5.58 -1.34
C SER A 417 -9.30 7.11 -1.54
N TYR A 418 -8.22 7.84 -1.31
CA TYR A 418 -8.15 9.27 -1.63
C TYR A 418 -8.37 9.55 -3.13
N GLY A 419 -7.92 8.66 -4.03
CA GLY A 419 -8.26 8.72 -5.46
C GLY A 419 -9.74 8.45 -5.74
N GLY A 420 -10.40 7.63 -4.91
CA GLY A 420 -11.85 7.47 -4.90
C GLY A 420 -12.58 8.74 -4.43
N TYR A 421 -12.00 9.46 -3.49
CA TYR A 421 -12.44 10.79 -3.07
C TYR A 421 -12.36 11.79 -4.24
N ALA A 422 -11.20 11.83 -4.92
CA ALA A 422 -11.06 12.64 -6.13
C ALA A 422 -12.09 12.28 -7.21
N THR A 423 -12.41 10.98 -7.36
CA THR A 423 -13.43 10.50 -8.30
C THR A 423 -14.84 10.95 -7.89
N ALA A 424 -15.18 10.86 -6.60
CA ALA A 424 -16.45 11.36 -6.07
C ALA A 424 -16.57 12.88 -6.28
N TRP A 425 -15.49 13.63 -5.99
CA TRP A 425 -15.41 15.07 -6.22
C TRP A 425 -15.54 15.42 -7.70
N GLY A 426 -14.79 14.73 -8.57
CA GLY A 426 -14.88 14.87 -10.02
C GLY A 426 -16.28 14.60 -10.57
N SER A 427 -16.98 13.61 -10.00
CA SER A 427 -18.34 13.25 -10.43
C SER A 427 -19.45 14.15 -9.84
N THR A 428 -19.12 14.97 -8.84
CA THR A 428 -20.06 15.93 -8.22
C THR A 428 -19.63 17.37 -8.52
N TYR A 429 -18.63 17.90 -7.85
CA TYR A 429 -18.19 19.29 -7.98
C TYR A 429 -17.72 19.64 -9.40
N TYR A 430 -16.87 18.79 -10.00
CA TYR A 430 -16.37 18.92 -11.38
C TYR A 430 -17.15 18.08 -12.40
N SER A 431 -18.41 17.75 -12.14
CA SER A 431 -19.21 16.86 -12.99
C SER A 431 -19.25 17.25 -14.47
N HIS A 432 -19.14 18.54 -14.77
CA HIS A 432 -19.10 19.06 -16.15
C HIS A 432 -17.83 18.71 -16.92
N ARG A 433 -16.80 18.19 -16.24
CA ARG A 433 -15.49 17.85 -16.81
C ARG A 433 -15.37 16.36 -17.15
N PHE A 434 -16.25 15.52 -16.60
CA PHE A 434 -16.12 14.07 -16.69
C PHE A 434 -17.35 13.41 -17.26
N ALA A 435 -17.15 12.60 -18.31
CA ALA A 435 -18.19 11.83 -18.98
C ALA A 435 -18.47 10.49 -18.27
N ALA A 436 -17.57 10.01 -17.40
CA ALA A 436 -17.71 8.78 -16.62
C ALA A 436 -16.88 8.86 -15.33
N GLY A 437 -17.36 8.23 -14.26
CA GLY A 437 -16.61 8.03 -13.02
C GLY A 437 -16.65 6.58 -12.54
N VAL A 438 -15.55 6.07 -12.00
CA VAL A 438 -15.50 4.79 -11.28
C VAL A 438 -14.77 4.98 -9.96
N MET A 439 -15.54 5.11 -8.89
CA MET A 439 -15.07 5.35 -7.52
C MET A 439 -14.84 4.02 -6.81
N PHE A 440 -13.66 3.82 -6.24
CA PHE A 440 -13.33 2.63 -5.46
C PHE A 440 -12.94 3.02 -4.02
N VAL A 441 -13.63 2.44 -3.03
CA VAL A 441 -13.40 2.64 -1.58
C VAL A 441 -13.12 4.10 -1.21
N GLY A 442 -13.87 5.03 -1.82
CA GLY A 442 -13.59 6.46 -1.74
C GLY A 442 -14.40 7.18 -0.65
N LEU A 443 -13.90 8.33 -0.23
CA LEU A 443 -14.57 9.22 0.71
C LEU A 443 -15.63 10.06 -0.02
N SER A 444 -16.75 10.30 0.64
CA SER A 444 -17.82 11.14 0.09
C SER A 444 -18.34 12.19 1.06
N ASN A 445 -18.19 11.95 2.37
CA ASN A 445 -18.64 12.82 3.44
C ASN A 445 -17.58 12.85 4.54
N LEU A 446 -16.78 13.89 4.60
CA LEU A 446 -15.70 14.02 5.58
C LEU A 446 -16.21 14.14 7.01
N VAL A 447 -17.46 14.56 7.20
CA VAL A 447 -18.10 14.64 8.52
C VAL A 447 -18.33 13.24 9.09
N SER A 448 -19.01 12.36 8.35
CA SER A 448 -19.23 10.99 8.81
C SER A 448 -17.95 10.13 8.77
N CYS A 449 -17.04 10.43 7.82
CA CYS A 449 -15.74 9.74 7.73
C CYS A 449 -14.90 9.97 9.00
N ALA A 450 -14.86 11.19 9.53
CA ALA A 450 -14.10 11.51 10.74
C ALA A 450 -14.50 10.67 11.97
N GLY A 451 -15.77 10.22 12.01
CA GLY A 451 -16.29 9.37 13.09
C GLY A 451 -16.34 7.87 12.79
N THR A 452 -15.90 7.43 11.60
CA THR A 452 -16.01 6.03 11.18
C THR A 452 -14.72 5.42 10.66
N THR A 453 -13.65 6.20 10.52
CA THR A 453 -12.33 5.73 10.08
C THR A 453 -11.54 5.14 11.24
N ASP A 454 -10.69 4.17 10.95
CA ASP A 454 -9.74 3.56 11.89
C ASP A 454 -8.40 4.34 12.01
N ILE A 455 -8.28 5.53 11.34
CA ILE A 455 -7.06 6.35 11.29
C ILE A 455 -7.34 7.83 11.63
N ALA A 456 -8.09 8.08 12.67
CA ALA A 456 -8.50 9.45 13.04
C ALA A 456 -7.30 10.37 13.35
N GLN A 457 -6.26 9.86 14.02
CA GLN A 457 -5.04 10.63 14.32
C GLN A 457 -4.22 10.94 13.05
N GLU A 458 -4.11 9.98 12.13
CA GLU A 458 -3.46 10.21 10.84
C GLU A 458 -4.22 11.29 10.06
N MET A 459 -5.54 11.20 9.96
CA MET A 459 -6.37 12.20 9.28
C MET A 459 -6.17 13.60 9.88
N PHE A 460 -6.05 13.72 11.20
CA PHE A 460 -5.73 14.98 11.85
C PHE A 460 -4.29 15.42 11.57
N LEU A 461 -3.29 14.56 11.84
CA LEU A 461 -1.88 14.93 11.86
C LEU A 461 -1.29 15.22 10.48
N VAL A 462 -1.76 14.54 9.42
CA VAL A 462 -1.13 14.61 8.10
C VAL A 462 -2.06 15.00 6.94
N HIS A 463 -3.38 15.10 7.18
CA HIS A 463 -4.34 15.53 6.14
C HIS A 463 -4.98 16.87 6.49
N HIS A 464 -5.97 16.86 7.39
CA HIS A 464 -6.81 18.03 7.65
C HIS A 464 -6.13 19.04 8.56
N ARG A 465 -5.28 18.62 9.52
CA ARG A 465 -4.65 19.46 10.55
C ARG A 465 -5.68 20.22 11.40
N LYS A 466 -6.90 19.74 11.40
CA LYS A 466 -8.05 20.25 12.12
C LYS A 466 -8.96 19.09 12.48
N TRP A 467 -9.47 19.09 13.71
CA TRP A 467 -10.55 18.20 14.09
C TRP A 467 -11.88 18.68 13.53
N LEU A 468 -12.83 17.76 13.35
CA LEU A 468 -14.18 18.10 12.86
C LEU A 468 -14.84 19.20 13.71
N TRP A 469 -14.74 19.10 15.04
CA TRP A 469 -15.35 20.07 15.97
C TRP A 469 -14.66 21.44 15.99
N GLU A 470 -13.47 21.57 15.40
CA GLU A 470 -12.76 22.85 15.25
C GLU A 470 -13.21 23.61 13.98
N ASP A 471 -13.62 22.90 12.93
CA ASP A 471 -14.01 23.53 11.66
C ASP A 471 -14.97 22.64 10.84
N TRP A 472 -16.26 22.65 11.23
CA TRP A 472 -17.32 21.94 10.51
C TRP A 472 -17.47 22.39 9.07
N ASP A 473 -17.35 23.68 8.83
CA ASP A 473 -17.50 24.28 7.49
C ASP A 473 -16.47 23.75 6.49
N TYR A 474 -15.21 23.59 6.93
CA TYR A 474 -14.15 22.98 6.13
C TYR A 474 -14.53 21.56 5.72
N HIS A 475 -14.92 20.71 6.67
CA HIS A 475 -15.26 19.32 6.39
C HIS A 475 -16.50 19.18 5.50
N ILE A 476 -17.51 20.00 5.71
CA ILE A 476 -18.72 20.02 4.86
C ILE A 476 -18.39 20.48 3.44
N LYS A 477 -17.66 21.58 3.27
CA LYS A 477 -17.31 22.14 1.96
C LYS A 477 -16.47 21.20 1.12
N ALA A 478 -15.57 20.44 1.75
CA ALA A 478 -14.72 19.45 1.11
C ALA A 478 -15.42 18.09 0.86
N SER A 479 -16.68 17.92 1.26
CA SER A 479 -17.43 16.68 1.09
C SER A 479 -18.16 16.59 -0.26
N PRO A 480 -17.93 15.58 -1.10
CA PRO A 480 -18.66 15.36 -2.36
C PRO A 480 -20.19 15.38 -2.21
N VAL A 481 -20.72 14.84 -1.11
CA VAL A 481 -22.17 14.84 -0.84
C VAL A 481 -22.77 16.23 -0.74
N LYS A 482 -21.99 17.25 -0.39
CA LYS A 482 -22.42 18.67 -0.40
C LYS A 482 -22.74 19.18 -1.79
N HIS A 483 -22.17 18.56 -2.83
CA HIS A 483 -22.22 19.03 -4.21
C HIS A 483 -23.02 18.11 -5.14
N VAL A 484 -23.85 17.22 -4.59
CA VAL A 484 -24.64 16.26 -5.37
C VAL A 484 -25.65 16.92 -6.32
N GLU A 485 -26.01 18.18 -6.09
CA GLU A 485 -26.87 18.94 -6.98
C GLU A 485 -26.24 19.21 -8.36
N LYS A 486 -24.90 19.21 -8.44
CA LYS A 486 -24.14 19.39 -9.69
C LYS A 486 -23.97 18.11 -10.49
N HIS A 487 -24.28 16.94 -9.88
CA HIS A 487 -24.00 15.63 -10.46
C HIS A 487 -24.74 15.37 -11.78
N LYS A 488 -23.97 15.11 -12.84
CA LYS A 488 -24.42 14.69 -14.17
C LYS A 488 -23.56 13.57 -14.77
N THR A 489 -22.54 13.12 -14.07
CA THR A 489 -21.56 12.12 -14.51
C THR A 489 -22.05 10.73 -14.16
N PRO A 490 -22.24 9.80 -15.12
CA PRO A 490 -22.49 8.40 -14.79
C PRO A 490 -21.43 7.85 -13.86
N LEU A 491 -21.82 7.30 -12.69
CA LEU A 491 -20.91 6.90 -11.62
C LEU A 491 -21.11 5.43 -11.24
N LEU A 492 -20.05 4.64 -11.36
CA LEU A 492 -19.93 3.31 -10.76
C LEU A 492 -19.18 3.44 -9.44
N ILE A 493 -19.77 2.92 -8.37
CA ILE A 493 -19.19 2.92 -7.02
C ILE A 493 -18.91 1.47 -6.65
N LEU A 494 -17.69 1.17 -6.18
CA LEU A 494 -17.23 -0.17 -5.82
C LEU A 494 -16.61 -0.12 -4.41
N HIS A 495 -17.00 -1.02 -3.50
CA HIS A 495 -16.54 -0.98 -2.11
C HIS A 495 -16.48 -2.35 -1.44
N GLY A 496 -15.45 -2.60 -0.64
CA GLY A 496 -15.36 -3.78 0.24
C GLY A 496 -16.30 -3.62 1.44
N LYS A 497 -17.13 -4.64 1.73
CA LYS A 497 -18.10 -4.55 2.85
C LYS A 497 -17.45 -4.49 4.24
N ASN A 498 -16.21 -4.93 4.36
CA ASN A 498 -15.46 -5.02 5.61
C ASN A 498 -14.31 -4.00 5.66
N ASP A 499 -14.49 -2.83 5.04
CA ASP A 499 -13.51 -1.76 5.01
C ASP A 499 -13.57 -0.92 6.30
N PRO A 500 -12.54 -0.96 7.17
CA PRO A 500 -12.49 -0.15 8.38
C PRO A 500 -11.87 1.24 8.12
N ARG A 501 -11.07 1.38 7.03
CA ARG A 501 -10.32 2.61 6.70
C ARG A 501 -11.23 3.70 6.17
N VAL A 502 -11.95 3.36 5.10
CA VAL A 502 -13.04 4.17 4.54
C VAL A 502 -14.30 3.35 4.68
N HIS A 503 -15.07 3.62 5.72
CA HIS A 503 -16.23 2.80 6.04
C HIS A 503 -17.23 2.75 4.87
N PRO A 504 -17.86 1.60 4.55
CA PRO A 504 -18.77 1.45 3.40
C PRO A 504 -19.95 2.43 3.40
N SER A 505 -20.27 3.04 4.54
CA SER A 505 -21.26 4.12 4.63
C SER A 505 -20.96 5.27 3.68
N GLN A 506 -19.67 5.58 3.43
CA GLN A 506 -19.27 6.61 2.48
C GLN A 506 -19.85 6.36 1.07
N SER A 507 -19.75 5.14 0.59
CA SER A 507 -20.32 4.73 -0.69
C SER A 507 -21.85 4.66 -0.66
N LEU A 508 -22.43 4.21 0.45
CA LEU A 508 -23.89 4.12 0.63
C LEU A 508 -24.54 5.51 0.67
N GLU A 509 -23.95 6.47 1.39
CA GLU A 509 -24.42 7.85 1.48
C GLU A 509 -24.43 8.50 0.08
N LEU A 510 -23.29 8.49 -0.62
CA LEU A 510 -23.18 9.06 -1.96
C LEU A 510 -24.18 8.42 -2.92
N TYR A 511 -24.21 7.07 -2.98
CA TYR A 511 -25.14 6.33 -3.81
C TYR A 511 -26.59 6.72 -3.53
N ARG A 512 -27.00 6.81 -2.26
CA ARG A 512 -28.38 7.15 -1.89
C ARG A 512 -28.77 8.53 -2.37
N HIS A 513 -27.93 9.54 -2.13
CA HIS A 513 -28.21 10.90 -2.59
C HIS A 513 -28.31 11.01 -4.12
N LEU A 514 -27.35 10.41 -4.84
CA LEU A 514 -27.35 10.42 -6.29
C LEU A 514 -28.55 9.65 -6.89
N LYS A 515 -28.90 8.50 -6.28
CA LYS A 515 -30.02 7.66 -6.71
C LYS A 515 -31.37 8.37 -6.56
N VAL A 516 -31.59 9.06 -5.44
CA VAL A 516 -32.83 9.82 -5.18
C VAL A 516 -32.94 11.00 -6.15
N ARG A 517 -31.85 11.70 -6.41
CA ARG A 517 -31.82 12.82 -7.37
C ARG A 517 -32.02 12.37 -8.83
N ASN A 518 -31.60 11.17 -9.17
CA ASN A 518 -31.82 10.52 -10.49
C ASN A 518 -31.43 11.40 -11.71
N GLN A 519 -30.34 12.16 -11.61
CA GLN A 519 -29.87 13.04 -12.69
C GLN A 519 -28.93 12.35 -13.67
N ALA A 520 -28.21 11.32 -13.23
CA ALA A 520 -27.32 10.50 -14.04
C ALA A 520 -27.33 9.05 -13.53
N PRO A 521 -26.94 8.09 -14.37
CA PRO A 521 -26.82 6.69 -13.97
C PRO A 521 -25.86 6.51 -12.80
N VAL A 522 -26.27 5.78 -11.77
CA VAL A 522 -25.41 5.41 -10.65
C VAL A 522 -25.60 3.95 -10.28
N ARG A 523 -24.49 3.22 -10.09
CA ARG A 523 -24.48 1.81 -9.65
C ARG A 523 -23.53 1.66 -8.47
N LEU A 524 -23.93 0.92 -7.46
CA LEU A 524 -23.11 0.52 -6.33
C LEU A 524 -22.89 -0.98 -6.33
N VAL A 525 -21.64 -1.42 -6.25
CA VAL A 525 -21.23 -2.82 -6.10
C VAL A 525 -20.49 -2.98 -4.79
N LEU A 526 -20.96 -3.89 -3.95
CA LEU A 526 -20.34 -4.21 -2.66
C LEU A 526 -19.69 -5.59 -2.72
N TYR A 527 -18.44 -5.69 -2.28
CA TYR A 527 -17.68 -6.96 -2.23
C TYR A 527 -17.71 -7.55 -0.81
N PRO A 528 -18.49 -8.61 -0.56
CA PRO A 528 -18.52 -9.26 0.76
C PRO A 528 -17.17 -9.88 1.12
N GLY A 529 -16.71 -9.62 2.36
CA GLY A 529 -15.45 -10.15 2.89
C GLY A 529 -14.18 -9.47 2.34
N GLU A 530 -14.33 -8.41 1.51
CA GLU A 530 -13.22 -7.54 1.13
C GLU A 530 -13.18 -6.29 2.02
N GLY A 531 -11.97 -5.78 2.28
CA GLY A 531 -11.71 -4.58 3.06
C GLY A 531 -11.37 -3.38 2.18
N HIS A 532 -10.36 -2.59 2.61
CA HIS A 532 -9.86 -1.41 1.89
C HIS A 532 -9.02 -1.83 0.67
N GLY A 533 -9.61 -2.60 -0.23
CA GLY A 533 -8.99 -3.19 -1.42
C GLY A 533 -9.42 -4.64 -1.60
N ASN A 534 -9.48 -5.08 -2.85
CA ASN A 534 -9.85 -6.45 -3.19
C ASN A 534 -8.63 -7.38 -3.09
N ARG A 535 -8.74 -8.45 -2.31
CA ARG A 535 -7.69 -9.46 -2.12
C ARG A 535 -7.92 -10.73 -2.92
N ARG A 536 -9.20 -11.14 -3.08
CA ARG A 536 -9.57 -12.36 -3.82
C ARG A 536 -9.44 -12.14 -5.32
N ALA A 537 -8.90 -13.12 -6.02
CA ALA A 537 -8.72 -13.06 -7.47
C ALA A 537 -10.03 -12.77 -8.22
N ALA A 538 -11.13 -13.41 -7.83
CA ALA A 538 -12.45 -13.19 -8.41
C ALA A 538 -12.93 -11.74 -8.24
N SER A 539 -12.77 -11.15 -7.03
CA SER A 539 -13.13 -9.76 -6.75
C SER A 539 -12.29 -8.78 -7.57
N ARG A 540 -11.00 -9.07 -7.76
CA ARG A 540 -10.09 -8.27 -8.59
C ARG A 540 -10.46 -8.34 -10.07
N LEU A 541 -10.81 -9.52 -10.56
CA LEU A 541 -11.24 -9.72 -11.95
C LEU A 541 -12.56 -9.00 -12.22
N ASP A 542 -13.57 -9.18 -11.35
CA ASP A 542 -14.87 -8.48 -11.45
C ASP A 542 -14.68 -6.96 -11.46
N TYR A 543 -13.86 -6.43 -10.54
CA TYR A 543 -13.55 -5.01 -10.48
C TYR A 543 -12.97 -4.48 -11.80
N ASN A 544 -11.94 -5.16 -12.33
CA ASN A 544 -11.24 -4.71 -13.55
C ASN A 544 -12.15 -4.72 -14.76
N ILE A 545 -12.97 -5.77 -14.92
CA ILE A 545 -13.93 -5.87 -16.03
C ILE A 545 -15.00 -4.78 -15.91
N ARG A 546 -15.57 -4.54 -14.72
CA ARG A 546 -16.58 -3.48 -14.51
C ARG A 546 -16.00 -2.09 -14.78
N LEU A 547 -14.79 -1.81 -14.30
CA LEU A 547 -14.10 -0.55 -14.58
C LEU A 547 -13.95 -0.33 -16.08
N LEU A 548 -13.41 -1.32 -16.81
CA LEU A 548 -13.21 -1.23 -18.24
C LEU A 548 -14.53 -1.04 -19.00
N GLN A 549 -15.53 -1.88 -18.72
CA GLN A 549 -16.84 -1.80 -19.37
C GLN A 549 -17.55 -0.47 -19.13
N TRP A 550 -17.47 0.08 -17.91
CA TRP A 550 -18.06 1.38 -17.59
C TRP A 550 -17.40 2.51 -18.38
N MET A 551 -16.05 2.50 -18.42
CA MET A 551 -15.31 3.51 -19.20
C MET A 551 -15.56 3.38 -20.70
N GLU A 552 -15.53 2.18 -21.28
CA GLU A 552 -15.85 2.00 -22.71
C GLU A 552 -17.26 2.47 -23.04
N HIS A 553 -18.25 2.09 -22.20
CA HIS A 553 -19.66 2.42 -22.44
C HIS A 553 -19.93 3.92 -22.52
N TYR A 554 -19.32 4.72 -21.63
CA TYR A 554 -19.59 6.15 -21.56
C TYR A 554 -18.57 7.00 -22.35
N LEU A 555 -17.37 6.52 -22.57
CA LEU A 555 -16.34 7.30 -23.29
C LEU A 555 -16.30 6.99 -24.79
N LYS A 556 -16.71 5.77 -25.19
CA LYS A 556 -16.70 5.34 -26.61
C LYS A 556 -18.11 5.11 -27.18
N GLY A 557 -19.08 4.83 -26.33
CA GLY A 557 -20.48 4.59 -26.65
C GLY A 557 -20.95 3.18 -26.20
N PRO A 558 -22.25 2.96 -26.14
CA PRO A 558 -23.31 3.84 -26.61
C PRO A 558 -23.69 4.98 -25.63
N GLY A 559 -23.26 4.95 -24.35
CA GLY A 559 -23.70 5.91 -23.34
C GLY A 559 -25.18 5.76 -22.95
N GLY A 560 -25.76 6.78 -22.31
CA GLY A 560 -27.18 6.79 -21.94
C GLY A 560 -27.50 5.84 -20.77
N LYS A 561 -28.28 4.78 -21.00
CA LYS A 561 -28.62 3.78 -19.97
C LYS A 561 -27.40 3.03 -19.47
N MET A 562 -27.42 2.55 -18.22
CA MET A 562 -26.32 1.76 -17.66
C MET A 562 -26.05 0.48 -18.46
N PRO A 563 -24.78 0.05 -18.57
CA PRO A 563 -24.45 -1.26 -19.14
C PRO A 563 -25.11 -2.38 -18.33
N ALA A 564 -25.14 -3.59 -18.89
CA ALA A 564 -25.70 -4.76 -18.23
C ALA A 564 -25.15 -4.94 -16.81
N MET A 565 -25.93 -5.51 -15.93
CA MET A 565 -25.53 -5.81 -14.55
C MET A 565 -24.62 -7.03 -14.51
N ASP A 566 -24.94 -8.03 -15.31
CA ASP A 566 -24.21 -9.28 -15.39
C ASP A 566 -22.92 -9.12 -16.19
N ILE A 567 -21.90 -9.81 -15.74
CA ILE A 567 -20.55 -9.80 -16.32
C ILE A 567 -20.26 -11.18 -16.90
N ASP A 568 -19.81 -11.22 -18.13
CA ASP A 568 -19.18 -12.41 -18.69
C ASP A 568 -17.71 -12.44 -18.25
N TYR A 569 -17.38 -13.40 -17.40
CA TYR A 569 -16.00 -13.59 -16.90
C TYR A 569 -15.16 -14.48 -17.83
N GLY A 570 -15.71 -14.97 -18.93
CA GLY A 570 -15.04 -15.94 -19.80
C GLY A 570 -14.78 -17.30 -19.12
N ILE A 571 -15.45 -17.56 -18.01
CA ILE A 571 -15.33 -18.81 -17.24
C ILE A 571 -16.56 -19.67 -17.55
N PRO A 572 -16.41 -20.96 -17.92
CA PRO A 572 -17.54 -21.84 -18.11
C PRO A 572 -18.43 -21.85 -16.86
N ALA A 573 -19.75 -21.79 -17.05
CA ALA A 573 -20.68 -21.95 -15.93
C ALA A 573 -20.35 -23.26 -15.18
N PRO A 574 -20.34 -23.27 -13.83
CA PRO A 574 -20.18 -24.51 -13.10
C PRO A 574 -21.22 -25.50 -13.57
N ALA A 575 -20.79 -26.73 -13.92
CA ALA A 575 -21.71 -27.79 -14.26
C ALA A 575 -22.79 -27.85 -13.18
N ALA A 576 -24.05 -27.76 -13.60
CA ALA A 576 -25.17 -27.84 -12.67
C ALA A 576 -24.96 -29.07 -11.79
N LYS A 577 -24.76 -28.89 -10.50
CA LYS A 577 -24.81 -30.01 -9.56
C LYS A 577 -26.16 -30.65 -9.78
N LYS A 578 -26.17 -31.88 -10.33
CA LYS A 578 -27.38 -32.67 -10.34
C LYS A 578 -27.82 -32.71 -8.88
N THR A 579 -28.84 -31.97 -8.53
CA THR A 579 -29.60 -32.19 -7.30
C THR A 579 -30.05 -33.61 -7.37
N ALA A 580 -29.42 -34.50 -6.63
CA ALA A 580 -29.98 -35.80 -6.37
C ALA A 580 -31.35 -35.51 -5.76
N SER A 581 -32.39 -35.79 -6.49
CA SER A 581 -33.73 -35.79 -5.94
C SER A 581 -33.72 -36.85 -4.83
N LEU A 582 -33.70 -36.41 -3.60
CA LEU A 582 -33.95 -37.24 -2.44
C LEU A 582 -35.41 -37.71 -2.60
N GLY A 583 -35.58 -38.91 -3.19
CA GLY A 583 -36.84 -39.62 -3.11
C GLY A 583 -37.09 -39.88 -1.64
N TRP A 584 -38.18 -39.37 -1.13
CA TRP A 584 -38.72 -39.74 0.16
C TRP A 584 -39.05 -41.22 0.14
N ASP A 585 -38.24 -42.03 0.81
CA ASP A 585 -38.62 -43.40 1.15
C ASP A 585 -39.24 -43.38 2.55
N ASP A 586 -40.53 -43.60 2.60
CA ASP A 586 -41.41 -43.47 3.76
C ASP A 586 -41.27 -44.65 4.76
N ARG A 587 -40.12 -45.28 4.79
CA ARG A 587 -39.85 -46.41 5.67
C ARG A 587 -38.47 -46.30 6.33
N ARG A 588 -38.35 -45.54 7.39
CA ARG A 588 -37.56 -45.66 8.63
C ARG A 588 -37.14 -44.32 9.16
N GLY A 589 -37.76 -43.91 10.25
CA GLY A 589 -37.32 -42.73 11.01
C GLY A 589 -36.02 -43.05 11.72
N GLU A 590 -34.91 -42.55 11.20
CA GLU A 590 -33.68 -42.29 11.95
C GLU A 590 -32.94 -41.13 11.31
N LEU A 591 -32.82 -40.06 12.06
CA LEU A 591 -32.03 -38.88 11.74
C LEU A 591 -30.52 -39.17 11.99
N SER A 592 -29.77 -39.47 10.95
CA SER A 592 -28.33 -39.40 11.03
C SER A 592 -27.86 -37.96 10.75
N ARG A 593 -27.25 -37.33 11.76
CA ARG A 593 -26.59 -36.06 11.59
C ARG A 593 -25.32 -36.24 10.77
N VAL A 594 -25.30 -35.73 9.56
CA VAL A 594 -24.08 -35.50 8.80
C VAL A 594 -23.55 -34.13 9.19
N SER A 595 -22.41 -34.13 9.84
CA SER A 595 -21.70 -32.91 10.22
C SER A 595 -21.03 -32.30 8.99
N ASP A 596 -21.58 -31.20 8.49
CA ASP A 596 -20.88 -30.32 7.53
C ASP A 596 -19.74 -29.60 8.26
N ARG A 597 -18.55 -30.12 8.13
CA ARG A 597 -17.33 -29.37 8.42
C ARG A 597 -16.95 -28.56 7.19
N ALA A 598 -17.49 -27.36 7.09
CA ALA A 598 -16.90 -26.32 6.25
C ALA A 598 -15.68 -25.73 6.97
N GLU A 599 -14.49 -26.11 6.56
CA GLU A 599 -13.26 -25.43 7.01
C GLU A 599 -13.18 -24.03 6.36
N PRO A 600 -13.02 -22.95 7.12
CA PRO A 600 -12.75 -21.64 6.55
C PRO A 600 -11.26 -21.56 6.18
N TRP A 601 -10.97 -21.52 4.91
CA TRP A 601 -9.66 -21.12 4.40
C TRP A 601 -9.44 -19.62 4.66
N LEU A 602 -8.87 -19.30 5.82
CA LEU A 602 -8.30 -17.98 6.09
C LEU A 602 -6.96 -17.86 5.34
N GLY A 603 -7.04 -17.31 4.13
CA GLY A 603 -5.87 -16.92 3.35
C GLY A 603 -5.18 -15.72 4.00
N ARG A 604 -3.96 -15.91 4.44
CA ARG A 604 -3.12 -14.91 5.09
C ARG A 604 -2.42 -14.01 4.08
N GLY A 605 -2.44 -12.72 4.35
CA GLY A 605 -1.62 -11.73 3.66
C GLY A 605 -0.18 -11.83 4.08
N CYS A 606 0.72 -11.83 3.11
CA CYS A 606 2.13 -11.51 3.30
C CYS A 606 2.25 -10.02 3.71
N PRO A 607 3.14 -9.66 4.66
CA PRO A 607 3.31 -8.26 5.09
C PRO A 607 3.82 -7.30 4.01
N CYS A 608 4.16 -7.81 2.83
CA CYS A 608 4.75 -7.03 1.73
C CYS A 608 3.74 -6.29 0.83
N CYS A 609 2.45 -6.25 1.16
CA CYS A 609 1.43 -5.61 0.33
C CYS A 609 0.71 -4.45 1.04
N ILE A 610 1.45 -3.60 1.76
CA ILE A 610 1.00 -2.26 2.13
C ILE A 610 1.73 -1.29 1.21
N GLY A 611 1.24 -1.17 0.01
CA GLY A 611 1.70 -0.23 -1.00
C GLY A 611 0.59 -0.03 -2.02
N TRP A 612 -0.20 0.99 -1.81
CA TRP A 612 -0.99 1.69 -2.84
C TRP A 612 -0.14 2.79 -3.41
#